data_83dc51e164851a02ef30f86cebf29158
#
_entry.id   83dc51e164851a02ef30f86cebf29158
#
_cell.length_a   1.000
_cell.length_b   1.000
_cell.length_c   1.000
_cell.angle_alpha   90.00
_cell.angle_beta   90.00
_cell.angle_gamma   90.00
#
_symmetry.space_group_name_H-M   'P 1'
#
loop_
_entity.id
_entity.type
_entity.pdbx_description
1 polymer ?
#
loop_
_entity_poly.entity_id
_entity_poly.type
_entity_poly.pdbx_seq_one_letter_code
_entity_poly.pdbx_strand_id
1 'polypeptide(L)'
;MNLPITHNAAASRFETIVDGHLCVADYQLDDGVMTMTHTLVPPALEGRGIAAALVAAALAHARASGLRVRPACNYAARSMQRHRETLDLLVA
;
A
#
# COMPACT_ATOMS: atom_id res chain seq x y z
N MET A 1 -8.59 -14.11 0.77
CA MET A 1 -9.48 -13.40 -0.16
C MET A 1 -8.65 -12.83 -1.29
N ASN A 2 -9.05 -13.13 -2.52
CA ASN A 2 -8.39 -12.60 -3.72
C ASN A 2 -9.03 -11.29 -4.13
N LEU A 3 -8.31 -10.20 -3.95
CA LEU A 3 -8.76 -8.89 -4.39
C LEU A 3 -8.05 -8.51 -5.69
N PRO A 4 -8.79 -8.08 -6.72
CA PRO A 4 -8.18 -7.61 -7.96
C PRO A 4 -7.58 -6.22 -7.76
N ILE A 5 -6.34 -6.16 -7.33
CA ILE A 5 -5.66 -4.90 -7.05
C ILE A 5 -4.95 -4.45 -8.32
N THR A 6 -5.20 -3.20 -8.71
CA THR A 6 -4.57 -2.56 -9.85
C THR A 6 -3.55 -1.55 -9.37
N HIS A 7 -2.37 -1.57 -9.99
CA HIS A 7 -1.38 -0.51 -9.79
C HIS A 7 -1.67 0.60 -10.81
N ASN A 8 -2.28 1.67 -10.34
CA ASN A 8 -2.55 2.84 -11.16
C ASN A 8 -1.39 3.82 -11.04
N ALA A 9 -0.36 3.60 -11.86
CA ALA A 9 0.86 4.39 -11.78
C ALA A 9 0.62 5.86 -12.14
N ALA A 10 -0.30 6.12 -13.07
CA ALA A 10 -0.63 7.49 -13.47
C ALA A 10 -1.21 8.29 -12.31
N ALA A 11 -1.94 7.65 -11.41
CA ALA A 11 -2.52 8.28 -10.23
C ALA A 11 -1.67 8.08 -8.97
N SER A 12 -0.55 7.39 -9.08
CA SER A 12 0.35 7.07 -7.95
C SER A 12 -0.40 6.38 -6.83
N ARG A 13 -1.07 5.29 -7.16
CA ARG A 13 -1.80 4.53 -6.15
C ARG A 13 -2.03 3.09 -6.56
N PHE A 14 -2.24 2.23 -5.55
CA PHE A 14 -2.81 0.91 -5.71
C PHE A 14 -4.28 0.99 -5.36
N GLU A 15 -5.12 0.34 -6.14
CA GLU A 15 -6.56 0.50 -5.98
C GLU A 15 -7.31 -0.79 -6.25
N THR A 16 -8.48 -0.89 -5.65
CA THR A 16 -9.44 -1.96 -5.93
C THR A 16 -10.85 -1.42 -5.70
N ILE A 17 -11.83 -2.04 -6.32
CA ILE A 17 -13.23 -1.68 -6.12
C ILE A 17 -13.90 -2.88 -5.44
N VAL A 18 -14.53 -2.63 -4.29
CA VAL A 18 -15.24 -3.65 -3.52
C VAL A 18 -16.65 -3.12 -3.23
N ASP A 19 -17.65 -3.89 -3.60
CA ASP A 19 -19.06 -3.51 -3.44
C ASP A 19 -19.34 -2.10 -3.98
N GLY A 20 -18.76 -1.78 -5.14
CA GLY A 20 -18.92 -0.48 -5.78
C GLY A 20 -18.13 0.67 -5.16
N HIS A 21 -17.31 0.41 -4.14
CA HIS A 21 -16.53 1.44 -3.47
C HIS A 21 -15.05 1.34 -3.84
N LEU A 22 -14.45 2.48 -4.16
CA LEU A 22 -13.03 2.57 -4.45
C LEU A 22 -12.22 2.56 -3.14
N CYS A 23 -11.24 1.67 -3.09
CA CYS A 23 -10.30 1.56 -1.98
C CYS A 23 -8.91 1.80 -2.53
N VAL A 24 -8.08 2.59 -1.85
CA VAL A 24 -6.79 3.01 -2.39
C VAL A 24 -5.69 2.97 -1.33
N ALA A 25 -4.46 2.78 -1.81
CA ALA A 25 -3.24 3.08 -1.07
C ALA A 25 -2.43 4.02 -1.94
N ASP A 26 -2.36 5.27 -1.54
CA ASP A 26 -1.67 6.33 -2.28
C ASP A 26 -0.20 6.39 -1.89
N TYR A 27 0.63 6.77 -2.85
CA TYR A 27 2.06 6.97 -2.60
C TYR A 27 2.58 8.14 -3.42
N GLN A 28 3.77 8.56 -3.06
CA GLN A 28 4.57 9.49 -3.86
C GLN A 28 5.90 8.83 -4.16
N LEU A 29 6.38 8.94 -5.38
CA LEU A 29 7.63 8.35 -5.80
C LEU A 29 8.63 9.45 -6.07
N ASP A 30 9.75 9.41 -5.37
CA ASP A 30 10.79 10.41 -5.51
C ASP A 30 12.15 9.80 -5.18
N ASP A 31 13.07 9.90 -6.13
CA ASP A 31 14.46 9.49 -5.95
C ASP A 31 14.61 8.07 -5.39
N GLY A 32 13.85 7.13 -5.96
CA GLY A 32 13.92 5.72 -5.57
C GLY A 32 13.22 5.40 -4.26
N VAL A 33 12.48 6.35 -3.70
CA VAL A 33 11.73 6.17 -2.45
C VAL A 33 10.24 6.27 -2.73
N MET A 34 9.51 5.23 -2.34
CA MET A 34 8.05 5.24 -2.35
C MET A 34 7.57 5.67 -0.97
N THR A 35 7.03 6.88 -0.88
CA THR A 35 6.43 7.36 0.36
C THR A 35 4.95 7.01 0.34
N MET A 36 4.54 6.11 1.24
CA MET A 36 3.14 5.73 1.35
C MET A 36 2.42 6.74 2.22
N THR A 37 1.55 7.53 1.58
CA THR A 37 0.98 8.73 2.21
C THR A 37 -0.39 8.53 2.79
N HIS A 38 -1.21 7.65 2.19
CA HIS A 38 -2.61 7.53 2.58
C HIS A 38 -3.18 6.19 2.16
N THR A 39 -3.98 5.59 3.03
CA THR A 39 -4.73 4.38 2.73
C THR A 39 -6.19 4.65 3.06
N LEU A 40 -7.08 4.48 2.10
CA LEU A 40 -8.50 4.76 2.28
C LEU A 40 -9.33 3.52 1.97
N VAL A 41 -10.07 3.06 2.96
CA VAL A 41 -11.09 2.02 2.83
C VAL A 41 -12.35 2.56 3.49
N PRO A 42 -13.49 2.64 2.77
CA PRO A 42 -14.73 3.14 3.35
C PRO A 42 -15.12 2.36 4.62
N PRO A 43 -15.72 3.03 5.61
CA PRO A 43 -16.07 2.37 6.88
C PRO A 43 -16.90 1.10 6.71
N ALA A 44 -17.79 1.06 5.73
CA ALA A 44 -18.63 -0.11 5.46
C ALA A 44 -17.82 -1.35 5.09
N LEU A 45 -16.58 -1.18 4.64
CA LEU A 45 -15.73 -2.27 4.18
C LEU A 45 -14.58 -2.58 5.16
N GLU A 46 -14.47 -1.85 6.26
CA GLU A 46 -13.43 -2.08 7.24
C GLU A 46 -13.53 -3.48 7.86
N GLY A 47 -12.40 -4.02 8.26
CA GLY A 47 -12.33 -5.33 8.88
C GLY A 47 -12.30 -6.50 7.91
N ARG A 48 -12.24 -6.25 6.61
CA ARG A 48 -12.19 -7.31 5.58
C ARG A 48 -10.79 -7.59 5.05
N GLY A 49 -9.76 -6.90 5.56
CA GLY A 49 -8.39 -7.10 5.10
C GLY A 49 -8.04 -6.36 3.81
N ILE A 50 -8.90 -5.44 3.35
CA ILE A 50 -8.69 -4.73 2.09
C ILE A 50 -7.47 -3.83 2.16
N ALA A 51 -7.36 -3.03 3.22
CA ALA A 51 -6.22 -2.15 3.40
C ALA A 51 -4.91 -2.93 3.49
N ALA A 52 -4.93 -4.07 4.20
CA ALA A 52 -3.76 -4.94 4.30
C ALA A 52 -3.33 -5.45 2.93
N ALA A 53 -4.29 -5.84 2.09
CA ALA A 53 -3.99 -6.33 0.75
C ALA A 53 -3.41 -5.23 -0.13
N LEU A 54 -3.95 -4.01 -0.05
CA LEU A 54 -3.44 -2.87 -0.81
C LEU A 54 -2.00 -2.52 -0.41
N VAL A 55 -1.73 -2.47 0.88
CA VAL A 55 -0.38 -2.18 1.38
C VAL A 55 0.57 -3.29 0.98
N ALA A 56 0.16 -4.56 1.10
CA ALA A 56 1.00 -5.69 0.69
C ALA A 56 1.37 -5.61 -0.79
N ALA A 57 0.41 -5.24 -1.64
CA ALA A 57 0.66 -5.09 -3.08
C ALA A 57 1.68 -3.97 -3.35
N ALA A 58 1.57 -2.84 -2.62
CA ALA A 58 2.50 -1.74 -2.76
C ALA A 58 3.92 -2.14 -2.32
N LEU A 59 4.04 -2.86 -1.21
CA LEU A 59 5.34 -3.31 -0.71
C LEU A 59 5.97 -4.33 -1.65
N ALA A 60 5.18 -5.24 -2.21
CA ALA A 60 5.67 -6.20 -3.19
C ALA A 60 6.18 -5.50 -4.45
N HIS A 61 5.47 -4.46 -4.90
CA HIS A 61 5.91 -3.66 -6.04
C HIS A 61 7.23 -2.96 -5.73
N ALA A 62 7.36 -2.36 -4.56
CA ALA A 62 8.58 -1.68 -4.14
C ALA A 62 9.77 -2.65 -4.18
N ARG A 63 9.59 -3.86 -3.65
CA ARG A 63 10.64 -4.88 -3.67
C ARG A 63 11.04 -5.26 -5.09
N ALA A 64 10.05 -5.52 -5.94
CA ALA A 64 10.30 -5.92 -7.32
C ALA A 64 10.97 -4.82 -8.13
N SER A 65 10.72 -3.56 -7.79
CA SER A 65 11.24 -2.38 -8.51
C SER A 65 12.50 -1.79 -7.90
N GLY A 66 13.02 -2.39 -6.82
CA GLY A 66 14.22 -1.90 -6.15
C GLY A 66 14.02 -0.58 -5.42
N LEU A 67 12.80 -0.28 -5.00
CA LEU A 67 12.48 0.95 -4.28
C LEU A 67 12.65 0.77 -2.77
N ARG A 68 13.00 1.86 -2.09
CA ARG A 68 12.88 1.96 -0.64
C ARG A 68 11.52 2.51 -0.29
N VAL A 69 11.06 2.30 0.93
CA VAL A 69 9.73 2.69 1.38
C VAL A 69 9.83 3.60 2.60
N ARG A 70 9.08 4.70 2.54
CA ARG A 70 8.85 5.58 3.70
C ARG A 70 7.38 5.46 4.08
N PRO A 71 7.06 4.79 5.19
CA PRO A 71 5.66 4.60 5.59
C PRO A 71 5.15 5.80 6.37
N ALA A 72 4.73 6.85 5.65
CA ALA A 72 4.18 8.05 6.28
C ALA A 72 2.76 7.82 6.79
N CYS A 73 2.05 6.86 6.23
CA CYS A 73 0.72 6.47 6.68
C CYS A 73 0.85 5.49 7.85
N ASN A 74 0.07 5.71 8.92
CA ASN A 74 0.10 4.82 10.08
C ASN A 74 -0.23 3.38 9.73
N TYR A 75 -1.11 3.17 8.78
CA TYR A 75 -1.48 1.82 8.36
C TYR A 75 -0.30 1.09 7.73
N ALA A 76 0.42 1.77 6.84
CA ALA A 76 1.60 1.20 6.21
C ALA A 76 2.69 0.91 7.25
N ALA A 77 2.90 1.82 8.20
CA ALA A 77 3.87 1.63 9.26
C ALA A 77 3.55 0.39 10.11
N ARG A 78 2.29 0.24 10.48
CA ARG A 78 1.85 -0.94 11.24
C ARG A 78 2.01 -2.23 10.47
N SER A 79 1.68 -2.19 9.19
CA SER A 79 1.81 -3.37 8.33
C SER A 79 3.26 -3.84 8.27
N MET A 80 4.20 -2.92 8.14
CA MET A 80 5.62 -3.27 8.10
C MET A 80 6.10 -3.80 9.45
N GLN A 81 5.59 -3.27 10.55
CA GLN A 81 5.91 -3.79 11.88
C GLN A 81 5.40 -5.21 12.07
N ARG A 82 4.22 -5.50 11.56
CA ARG A 82 3.61 -6.82 11.63
C ARG A 82 4.29 -7.85 10.73
N HIS A 83 4.75 -7.40 9.57
CA HIS A 83 5.41 -8.23 8.56
C HIS A 83 6.88 -7.86 8.50
N ARG A 84 7.64 -8.37 9.45
CA ARG A 84 9.04 -7.96 9.68
C ARG A 84 9.94 -8.20 8.48
N GLU A 85 9.57 -9.13 7.60
CA GLU A 85 10.30 -9.37 6.36
C GLU A 85 10.28 -8.16 5.42
N THR A 86 9.39 -7.20 5.65
CA THR A 86 9.33 -5.97 4.85
C THR A 86 10.20 -4.85 5.39
N LEU A 87 10.76 -5.00 6.60
CA LEU A 87 11.54 -3.93 7.23
C LEU A 87 12.81 -3.58 6.47
N ASP A 88 13.34 -4.50 5.68
CA ASP A 88 14.50 -4.24 4.83
C ASP A 88 14.22 -3.21 3.73
N LEU A 89 12.94 -2.93 3.45
CA LEU A 89 12.56 -1.92 2.48
C LEU A 89 12.63 -0.50 3.04
N LEU A 90 12.65 -0.35 4.35
CA LEU A 90 12.63 0.98 4.97
C LEU A 90 13.78 1.85 4.48
N VAL A 91 13.45 3.11 4.15
CA VAL A 91 14.46 4.10 3.84
C VAL A 91 15.28 4.39 5.10
N ALA A 92 16.59 4.47 4.92
CA ALA A 92 17.48 4.71 6.04
C ALA A 92 17.34 6.13 6.58
#